data_c4c9d368dc69db996730216e18d3f09e
#
_entry.id   c4c9d368dc69db996730216e18d3f09e
#
_cell.length_a   1.000
_cell.length_b   1.000
_cell.length_c   1.000
_cell.angle_alpha   90.00
_cell.angle_beta   90.00
_cell.angle_gamma   90.00
#
_symmetry.space_group_name_H-M   'P 1'
#
loop_
_entity.id
_entity.type
_entity.pdbx_description
1 polymer ?
#
loop_
_entity_poly.entity_id
_entity_poly.type
_entity_poly.pdbx_seq_one_letter_code
_entity_poly.pdbx_strand_id
1 'polypeptide(L)'
;MRLAAALIVCCACVAGLLAFSAGQASSARPKHARKNHHAKALHAHRLAAHVRRVQLRVARRRARNRVVMTAWRAVGVPYRWGGSSRSGFDCSGLTRWVYRHVGVSLPHYSVAQWSYGRRVSRRALAPGDLLFFSGLGHVGVYLGHGAVIHAPHARAPVRFERMRGWLSSSFYGARRLRLAG
;
A
#
# COMPACT_ATOMS: atom_id res chain seq x y z
N MET A 1 5.72 51.85 -18.22
CA MET A 1 5.17 52.87 -19.18
C MET A 1 3.84 52.42 -19.68
N ARG A 2 2.85 53.28 -19.46
CA ARG A 2 1.53 53.44 -20.10
C ARG A 2 0.50 52.36 -19.80
N LEU A 3 -0.49 52.57 -18.88
CA LEU A 3 -1.66 53.49 -18.94
C LEU A 3 -2.53 53.20 -20.17
N ALA A 4 -3.78 52.86 -20.13
CA ALA A 4 -4.97 53.57 -19.68
C ALA A 4 -6.15 52.71 -20.18
N ALA A 5 -7.36 52.75 -19.89
CA ALA A 5 -8.23 53.63 -19.13
C ALA A 5 -9.68 53.10 -19.26
N ALA A 6 -10.41 53.39 -18.26
CA ALA A 6 -11.85 53.24 -18.06
C ALA A 6 -12.72 53.67 -19.20
N LEU A 7 -13.93 53.07 -19.29
CA LEU A 7 -15.13 53.76 -19.80
C LEU A 7 -16.35 53.28 -19.01
N ILE A 8 -16.78 54.19 -18.14
CA ILE A 8 -18.06 54.21 -17.47
C ILE A 8 -19.06 54.76 -18.50
N VAL A 9 -20.14 54.06 -18.75
CA VAL A 9 -21.34 54.67 -19.34
C VAL A 9 -22.55 54.43 -18.46
N CYS A 10 -22.92 55.50 -17.81
CA CYS A 10 -24.17 55.68 -17.07
C CYS A 10 -25.27 55.95 -18.07
N CYS A 11 -26.40 55.29 -18.03
CA CYS A 11 -27.64 55.80 -18.56
C CYS A 11 -28.79 55.36 -17.69
N ALA A 12 -29.33 56.33 -17.02
CA ALA A 12 -30.48 56.25 -16.16
C ALA A 12 -31.81 56.46 -16.97
N CYS A 13 -32.86 56.02 -16.34
CA CYS A 13 -34.24 56.36 -16.49
C CYS A 13 -34.99 55.84 -17.72
N VAL A 14 -35.93 54.91 -17.48
CA VAL A 14 -37.37 55.23 -17.70
C VAL A 14 -38.20 54.34 -16.78
N ALA A 15 -38.98 54.96 -15.92
CA ALA A 15 -40.03 54.39 -15.10
C ALA A 15 -41.19 53.86 -15.96
N GLY A 16 -41.55 52.62 -15.80
CA GLY A 16 -42.74 52.00 -16.35
C GLY A 16 -43.38 51.08 -15.32
N LEU A 17 -44.33 51.57 -14.56
CA LEU A 17 -45.26 50.80 -13.75
C LEU A 17 -46.00 49.78 -14.60
N LEU A 18 -45.73 48.51 -14.49
CA LEU A 18 -46.68 47.44 -14.77
C LEU A 18 -46.66 46.49 -13.58
N ALA A 19 -47.73 46.57 -12.81
CA ALA A 19 -48.03 45.60 -11.75
C ALA A 19 -48.26 44.24 -12.40
N PHE A 20 -47.19 43.40 -12.38
CA PHE A 20 -47.29 41.98 -12.74
C PHE A 20 -47.59 41.20 -11.48
N SER A 21 -48.82 40.73 -11.35
CA SER A 21 -49.30 39.82 -10.33
C SER A 21 -48.31 38.64 -10.22
N ALA A 22 -47.59 38.58 -9.11
CA ALA A 22 -46.72 37.44 -8.77
C ALA A 22 -47.62 36.25 -8.44
N GLY A 23 -47.99 35.47 -9.46
CA GLY A 23 -48.50 34.15 -9.28
C GLY A 23 -47.40 33.30 -8.59
N GLN A 24 -47.61 33.01 -7.31
CA GLN A 24 -46.78 32.06 -6.56
C GLN A 24 -46.91 30.68 -7.23
N ALA A 25 -46.06 30.41 -8.18
CA ALA A 25 -45.84 29.05 -8.68
C ALA A 25 -45.22 28.24 -7.54
N SER A 26 -46.05 27.57 -6.79
CA SER A 26 -45.64 26.54 -5.81
C SER A 26 -44.80 25.49 -6.56
N SER A 27 -43.48 25.63 -6.50
CA SER A 27 -42.54 24.65 -7.05
C SER A 27 -42.48 23.44 -6.12
N ALA A 28 -43.56 22.70 -6.00
CA ALA A 28 -43.54 21.38 -5.41
C ALA A 28 -42.73 20.46 -6.35
N ARG A 29 -41.41 20.40 -6.16
CA ARG A 29 -40.56 19.39 -6.81
C ARG A 29 -41.18 18.02 -6.56
N PRO A 30 -41.50 17.26 -7.62
CA PRO A 30 -42.15 15.94 -7.43
C PRO A 30 -41.31 15.04 -6.57
N LYS A 31 -41.92 14.46 -5.53
CA LYS A 31 -41.27 13.57 -4.53
C LYS A 31 -40.49 12.41 -5.18
N HIS A 32 -40.88 11.99 -6.40
CA HIS A 32 -40.20 11.01 -7.22
C HIS A 32 -38.80 11.42 -7.71
N ALA A 33 -38.62 12.69 -8.13
CA ALA A 33 -37.32 13.21 -8.58
C ALA A 33 -36.29 13.17 -7.45
N ARG A 34 -36.70 13.49 -6.23
CA ARG A 34 -35.83 13.48 -5.05
C ARG A 34 -35.35 12.07 -4.68
N LYS A 35 -36.21 11.04 -4.78
CA LYS A 35 -35.85 9.64 -4.56
C LYS A 35 -34.85 9.15 -5.61
N ASN A 36 -35.03 9.50 -6.88
CA ASN A 36 -34.14 9.10 -7.96
C ASN A 36 -32.75 9.75 -7.86
N HIS A 37 -32.64 10.98 -7.40
CA HIS A 37 -31.36 11.64 -7.14
C HIS A 37 -30.61 10.99 -6.00
N HIS A 38 -31.29 10.63 -4.91
CA HIS A 38 -30.67 9.95 -3.78
C HIS A 38 -30.19 8.56 -4.17
N ALA A 39 -30.97 7.78 -4.91
CA ALA A 39 -30.57 6.46 -5.40
C ALA A 39 -29.36 6.51 -6.32
N LYS A 40 -29.29 7.47 -7.25
CA LYS A 40 -28.14 7.71 -8.13
C LYS A 40 -26.89 8.11 -7.33
N ALA A 41 -27.04 8.98 -6.34
CA ALA A 41 -25.93 9.39 -5.47
C ALA A 41 -25.37 8.21 -4.66
N LEU A 42 -26.24 7.35 -4.08
CA LEU A 42 -25.83 6.14 -3.38
C LEU A 42 -25.12 5.14 -4.30
N HIS A 43 -25.61 4.97 -5.53
CA HIS A 43 -24.97 4.11 -6.53
C HIS A 43 -23.56 4.63 -6.89
N ALA A 44 -23.44 5.92 -7.18
CA ALA A 44 -22.15 6.56 -7.47
C ALA A 44 -21.17 6.43 -6.31
N HIS A 45 -21.63 6.62 -5.07
CA HIS A 45 -20.81 6.43 -3.86
C HIS A 45 -20.32 4.98 -3.70
N ARG A 46 -21.19 3.99 -3.92
CA ARG A 46 -20.84 2.57 -3.88
C ARG A 46 -19.81 2.21 -4.96
N LEU A 47 -19.98 2.73 -6.17
CA LEU A 47 -19.05 2.53 -7.27
C LEU A 47 -17.68 3.15 -6.97
N ALA A 48 -17.65 4.39 -6.48
CA ALA A 48 -16.41 5.06 -6.08
C ALA A 48 -15.68 4.27 -4.96
N ALA A 49 -16.41 3.77 -3.96
CA ALA A 49 -15.85 2.93 -2.92
C ALA A 49 -15.30 1.61 -3.47
N HIS A 50 -15.98 1.00 -4.44
CA HIS A 50 -15.48 -0.21 -5.12
C HIS A 50 -14.20 0.06 -5.88
N VAL A 51 -14.16 1.09 -6.71
CA VAL A 51 -12.98 1.51 -7.47
C VAL A 51 -11.80 1.77 -6.54
N ARG A 52 -12.00 2.52 -5.46
CA ARG A 52 -10.98 2.79 -4.45
C ARG A 52 -10.44 1.49 -3.83
N ARG A 53 -11.30 0.51 -3.52
CA ARG A 53 -10.87 -0.79 -2.99
C ARG A 53 -9.99 -1.55 -3.99
N VAL A 54 -10.38 -1.56 -5.27
CA VAL A 54 -9.60 -2.20 -6.35
C VAL A 54 -8.25 -1.52 -6.50
N GLN A 55 -8.21 -0.21 -6.57
CA GLN A 55 -6.95 0.56 -6.65
C GLN A 55 -6.01 0.26 -5.47
N LEU A 56 -6.53 0.22 -4.24
CA LEU A 56 -5.74 -0.14 -3.06
C LEU A 56 -5.21 -1.58 -3.13
N ARG A 57 -5.99 -2.54 -3.65
CA ARG A 57 -5.52 -3.92 -3.85
C ARG A 57 -4.38 -3.99 -4.87
N VAL A 58 -4.51 -3.27 -5.98
CA VAL A 58 -3.47 -3.21 -7.03
C VAL A 58 -2.20 -2.56 -6.48
N ALA A 59 -2.31 -1.43 -5.79
CA ALA A 59 -1.17 -0.74 -5.17
C ALA A 59 -0.44 -1.65 -4.16
N ARG A 60 -1.16 -2.33 -3.29
CA ARG A 60 -0.59 -3.30 -2.34
C ARG A 60 0.11 -4.47 -3.04
N ARG A 61 -0.45 -4.98 -4.13
CA ARG A 61 0.17 -6.05 -4.92
C ARG A 61 1.48 -5.57 -5.55
N ARG A 62 1.48 -4.38 -6.15
CA ARG A 62 2.69 -3.76 -6.72
C ARG A 62 3.77 -3.56 -5.65
N ALA A 63 3.41 -3.05 -4.48
CA ALA A 63 4.35 -2.85 -3.38
C ALA A 63 4.98 -4.18 -2.91
N ARG A 64 4.20 -5.25 -2.79
CA ARG A 64 4.71 -6.60 -2.46
C ARG A 64 5.63 -7.16 -3.54
N ASN A 65 5.28 -6.98 -4.81
CA ASN A 65 6.14 -7.39 -5.91
C ASN A 65 7.50 -6.67 -5.85
N ARG A 66 7.53 -5.37 -5.48
CA ARG A 66 8.79 -4.66 -5.26
C ARG A 66 9.64 -5.30 -4.16
N VAL A 67 9.04 -5.71 -3.03
CA VAL A 67 9.76 -6.44 -1.97
C VAL A 67 10.41 -7.71 -2.52
N VAL A 68 9.63 -8.54 -3.21
CA VAL A 68 10.08 -9.81 -3.80
C VAL A 68 11.20 -9.57 -4.81
N MET A 69 11.02 -8.63 -5.74
CA MET A 69 12.03 -8.30 -6.75
C MET A 69 13.32 -7.75 -6.12
N THR A 70 13.20 -6.99 -5.03
CA THR A 70 14.38 -6.51 -4.30
C THR A 70 15.09 -7.66 -3.61
N ALA A 71 14.36 -8.60 -3.00
CA ALA A 71 14.96 -9.80 -2.39
C ALA A 71 15.72 -10.65 -3.42
N TRP A 72 15.16 -10.82 -4.62
CA TRP A 72 15.82 -11.53 -5.72
C TRP A 72 17.18 -10.91 -6.12
N ARG A 73 17.32 -9.59 -6.04
CA ARG A 73 18.58 -8.89 -6.33
C ARG A 73 19.70 -9.22 -5.34
N ALA A 74 19.37 -9.78 -4.18
CA ALA A 74 20.34 -10.18 -3.17
C ALA A 74 20.78 -11.65 -3.31
N VAL A 75 20.12 -12.45 -4.14
CA VAL A 75 20.48 -13.86 -4.36
C VAL A 75 21.91 -13.96 -4.87
N GLY A 76 22.67 -14.90 -4.33
CA GLY A 76 24.09 -15.09 -4.65
C GLY A 76 25.06 -14.24 -3.81
N VAL A 77 24.57 -13.22 -3.08
CA VAL A 77 25.43 -12.42 -2.18
C VAL A 77 25.88 -13.30 -1.00
N PRO A 78 27.19 -13.30 -0.65
CA PRO A 78 27.71 -14.10 0.44
C PRO A 78 27.02 -13.81 1.78
N TYR A 79 26.95 -14.85 2.63
CA TYR A 79 26.59 -14.63 4.03
C TYR A 79 27.72 -13.90 4.76
N ARG A 80 27.35 -12.91 5.55
CA ARG A 80 28.24 -12.20 6.46
C ARG A 80 27.52 -11.87 7.75
N TRP A 81 28.00 -12.36 8.88
CA TRP A 81 27.44 -11.99 10.19
C TRP A 81 27.50 -10.47 10.40
N GLY A 82 26.39 -9.86 10.83
CA GLY A 82 26.28 -8.40 10.94
C GLY A 82 26.27 -7.68 9.60
N GLY A 83 26.18 -8.38 8.47
CA GLY A 83 26.14 -7.81 7.14
C GLY A 83 24.74 -7.31 6.75
N SER A 84 24.66 -6.13 6.14
CA SER A 84 23.41 -5.52 5.69
C SER A 84 23.52 -4.79 4.34
N SER A 85 24.49 -5.22 3.51
CA SER A 85 24.77 -4.64 2.20
C SER A 85 25.11 -5.72 1.17
N ARG A 86 25.30 -5.32 -0.08
CA ARG A 86 25.69 -6.26 -1.15
C ARG A 86 27.10 -6.86 -0.99
N SER A 87 27.90 -6.38 -0.05
CA SER A 87 29.17 -7.05 0.34
C SER A 87 28.96 -8.27 1.27
N GLY A 88 27.76 -8.47 1.76
CA GLY A 88 27.36 -9.61 2.57
C GLY A 88 26.14 -9.32 3.42
N PHE A 89 25.32 -10.35 3.66
CA PHE A 89 24.13 -10.28 4.48
C PHE A 89 24.12 -11.37 5.55
N ASP A 90 23.63 -11.03 6.76
CA ASP A 90 22.98 -12.00 7.62
C ASP A 90 21.45 -12.00 7.36
N CYS A 91 20.71 -12.86 8.06
CA CYS A 91 19.27 -13.03 7.82
C CYS A 91 18.45 -11.74 8.07
N SER A 92 18.73 -11.03 9.16
CA SER A 92 18.05 -9.80 9.55
C SER A 92 18.54 -8.58 8.77
N GLY A 93 19.82 -8.56 8.38
CA GLY A 93 20.39 -7.54 7.52
C GLY A 93 19.85 -7.60 6.09
N LEU A 94 19.64 -8.81 5.56
CA LEU A 94 18.97 -9.02 4.29
C LEU A 94 17.55 -8.44 4.30
N THR A 95 16.74 -8.82 5.26
CA THR A 95 15.37 -8.32 5.36
C THR A 95 15.33 -6.81 5.58
N ARG A 96 16.19 -6.26 6.45
CA ARG A 96 16.37 -4.82 6.63
C ARG A 96 16.70 -4.12 5.32
N TRP A 97 17.65 -4.64 4.56
CA TRP A 97 18.06 -4.09 3.27
C TRP A 97 16.91 -4.12 2.26
N VAL A 98 16.21 -5.24 2.13
CA VAL A 98 15.06 -5.39 1.22
C VAL A 98 13.98 -4.37 1.54
N TYR A 99 13.59 -4.28 2.81
CA TYR A 99 12.49 -3.41 3.21
C TYR A 99 12.84 -1.93 3.15
N ARG A 100 14.09 -1.55 3.39
CA ARG A 100 14.56 -0.17 3.19
C ARG A 100 14.36 0.31 1.76
N HIS A 101 14.56 -0.55 0.76
CA HIS A 101 14.33 -0.22 -0.65
C HIS A 101 12.86 -0.03 -1.03
N VAL A 102 11.95 -0.37 -0.16
CA VAL A 102 10.51 -0.14 -0.33
C VAL A 102 9.94 0.85 0.72
N GLY A 103 10.84 1.63 1.34
CA GLY A 103 10.47 2.70 2.26
C GLY A 103 10.11 2.26 3.68
N VAL A 104 10.51 1.05 4.09
CA VAL A 104 10.28 0.55 5.46
C VAL A 104 11.59 0.35 6.18
N SER A 105 11.78 1.04 7.32
CA SER A 105 12.95 0.85 8.19
C SER A 105 12.70 -0.29 9.17
N LEU A 106 13.64 -1.25 9.22
CA LEU A 106 13.64 -2.37 10.15
C LEU A 106 14.93 -2.37 10.98
N PRO A 107 14.88 -2.80 12.25
CA PRO A 107 16.09 -3.02 13.05
C PRO A 107 16.90 -4.18 12.47
N HIS A 108 18.22 -4.17 12.71
CA HIS A 108 19.12 -5.26 12.32
C HIS A 108 19.16 -6.35 13.42
N TYR A 109 18.01 -6.91 13.72
CA TYR A 109 17.84 -7.99 14.70
C TYR A 109 16.50 -8.68 14.49
N SER A 110 16.50 -9.99 14.25
CA SER A 110 15.30 -10.75 13.86
C SER A 110 14.21 -10.72 14.94
N VAL A 111 14.57 -10.82 16.21
CA VAL A 111 13.61 -10.73 17.33
C VAL A 111 12.92 -9.37 17.36
N ALA A 112 13.67 -8.28 17.16
CA ALA A 112 13.08 -6.96 17.11
C ALA A 112 12.19 -6.76 15.87
N GLN A 113 12.54 -7.37 14.72
CA GLN A 113 11.72 -7.36 13.51
C GLN A 113 10.36 -8.05 13.72
N TRP A 114 10.27 -8.99 14.65
CA TRP A 114 9.00 -9.64 15.00
C TRP A 114 7.93 -8.68 15.52
N SER A 115 8.30 -7.56 16.09
CA SER A 115 7.37 -6.54 16.59
C SER A 115 6.76 -5.67 15.48
N TYR A 116 7.26 -5.78 14.24
CA TYR A 116 6.81 -4.96 13.12
C TYR A 116 5.66 -5.60 12.34
N GLY A 117 4.73 -4.79 11.92
CA GLY A 117 3.59 -5.24 11.14
C GLY A 117 2.57 -6.10 11.92
N ARG A 118 1.67 -6.75 11.22
CA ARG A 118 0.65 -7.62 11.81
C ARG A 118 1.01 -9.10 11.65
N ARG A 119 0.58 -9.93 12.57
CA ARG A 119 0.69 -11.39 12.45
C ARG A 119 -0.09 -11.91 11.24
N VAL A 120 0.43 -12.95 10.61
CA VAL A 120 -0.17 -13.65 9.48
C VAL A 120 -0.12 -15.14 9.73
N SER A 121 -1.25 -15.82 9.59
CA SER A 121 -1.29 -17.28 9.69
C SER A 121 -0.60 -17.93 8.48
N ARG A 122 -0.10 -19.14 8.63
CA ARG A 122 0.59 -19.89 7.57
C ARG A 122 -0.27 -20.04 6.31
N ARG A 123 -1.59 -20.18 6.47
CA ARG A 123 -2.55 -20.29 5.34
C ARG A 123 -2.81 -18.98 4.61
N ALA A 124 -2.52 -17.84 5.25
CA ALA A 124 -2.76 -16.50 4.70
C ALA A 124 -1.49 -15.80 4.22
N LEU A 125 -0.38 -16.53 4.09
CA LEU A 125 0.89 -16.00 3.60
C LEU A 125 0.74 -15.39 2.20
N ALA A 126 1.40 -14.27 1.98
CA ALA A 126 1.46 -13.61 0.68
C ALA A 126 2.88 -13.10 0.39
N PRO A 127 3.27 -13.00 -0.90
CA PRO A 127 4.59 -12.51 -1.28
C PRO A 127 4.96 -11.22 -0.53
N GLY A 128 6.19 -11.13 -0.05
CA GLY A 128 6.67 -10.03 0.76
C GLY A 128 6.35 -10.11 2.25
N ASP A 129 5.78 -11.19 2.78
CA ASP A 129 5.71 -11.39 4.23
C ASP A 129 7.09 -11.75 4.78
N LEU A 130 7.41 -11.30 6.00
CA LEU A 130 8.56 -11.81 6.76
C LEU A 130 8.18 -13.15 7.37
N LEU A 131 9.02 -14.15 7.18
CA LEU A 131 8.90 -15.46 7.80
C LEU A 131 9.98 -15.61 8.88
N PHE A 132 9.58 -16.07 10.04
CA PHE A 132 10.45 -16.29 11.18
C PHE A 132 10.56 -17.78 11.51
N PHE A 133 11.73 -18.19 11.93
CA PHE A 133 12.08 -19.58 12.18
C PHE A 133 12.88 -19.71 13.48
N SER A 134 12.95 -20.93 14.02
CA SER A 134 13.78 -21.27 15.19
C SER A 134 13.59 -20.30 16.36
N GLY A 135 12.34 -20.08 16.79
CA GLY A 135 12.06 -19.21 17.94
C GLY A 135 12.50 -17.74 17.72
N LEU A 136 12.41 -17.22 16.51
CA LEU A 136 12.88 -15.89 16.07
C LEU A 136 14.41 -15.80 15.82
N GLY A 137 15.15 -16.89 15.91
CA GLY A 137 16.58 -16.89 15.61
C GLY A 137 16.92 -16.71 14.14
N HIS A 138 15.94 -16.82 13.25
CA HIS A 138 16.14 -16.66 11.82
C HIS A 138 14.94 -15.99 11.14
N VAL A 139 15.19 -15.28 10.04
CA VAL A 139 14.17 -14.54 9.28
C VAL A 139 14.46 -14.56 7.78
N GLY A 140 13.41 -14.57 6.96
CA GLY A 140 13.49 -14.47 5.50
C GLY A 140 12.28 -13.78 4.89
N VAL A 141 12.30 -13.58 3.58
CA VAL A 141 11.24 -12.95 2.80
C VAL A 141 10.46 -14.01 2.02
N TYR A 142 9.17 -14.09 2.23
CA TYR A 142 8.30 -15.02 1.51
C TYR A 142 8.08 -14.57 0.06
N LEU A 143 8.25 -15.48 -0.89
CA LEU A 143 8.11 -15.23 -2.32
C LEU A 143 6.71 -15.59 -2.87
N GLY A 144 5.95 -16.35 -2.12
CA GLY A 144 4.78 -17.08 -2.62
C GLY A 144 5.08 -18.54 -2.90
N HIS A 145 4.04 -19.34 -3.12
CA HIS A 145 4.15 -20.75 -3.51
C HIS A 145 5.06 -21.60 -2.61
N GLY A 146 5.10 -21.28 -1.30
CA GLY A 146 5.92 -22.00 -0.34
C GLY A 146 7.43 -21.76 -0.48
N ALA A 147 7.87 -20.67 -1.07
CA ALA A 147 9.27 -20.32 -1.22
C ALA A 147 9.67 -19.10 -0.39
N VAL A 148 10.91 -19.06 0.10
CA VAL A 148 11.50 -17.99 0.90
C VAL A 148 12.89 -17.65 0.35
N ILE A 149 13.25 -16.35 0.36
CA ILE A 149 14.64 -15.90 0.21
C ILE A 149 15.19 -15.57 1.60
N HIS A 150 16.37 -16.10 1.91
CA HIS A 150 17.04 -15.88 3.19
C HIS A 150 18.57 -15.94 3.04
N ALA A 151 19.28 -15.46 4.04
CA ALA A 151 20.71 -15.65 4.22
C ALA A 151 20.90 -16.75 5.30
N PRO A 152 21.13 -18.02 4.92
CA PRO A 152 20.95 -19.13 5.84
C PRO A 152 22.06 -19.25 6.91
N HIS A 153 23.33 -19.23 6.53
CA HIS A 153 24.49 -19.38 7.41
C HIS A 153 25.80 -19.06 6.67
N ALA A 154 26.92 -19.01 7.40
CA ALA A 154 28.23 -18.56 6.91
C ALA A 154 28.83 -19.35 5.70
N ARG A 155 28.32 -20.54 5.42
CA ARG A 155 28.83 -21.37 4.31
C ARG A 155 27.93 -21.34 3.07
N ALA A 156 26.91 -20.49 3.04
CA ALA A 156 25.99 -20.42 1.93
C ALA A 156 25.58 -18.98 1.61
N PRO A 157 25.54 -18.60 0.34
CA PRO A 157 25.05 -17.29 -0.06
C PRO A 157 23.55 -17.13 0.20
N VAL A 158 23.07 -15.91 0.08
CA VAL A 158 21.63 -15.63 -0.01
C VAL A 158 21.04 -16.47 -1.14
N ARG A 159 19.98 -17.19 -0.83
CA ARG A 159 19.33 -18.08 -1.78
C ARG A 159 17.81 -18.15 -1.55
N PHE A 160 17.09 -18.65 -2.53
CA PHE A 160 15.71 -19.06 -2.33
C PHE A 160 15.66 -20.55 -1.98
N GLU A 161 14.75 -20.89 -1.08
CA GLU A 161 14.46 -22.29 -0.73
C GLU A 161 12.96 -22.50 -0.59
N ARG A 162 12.50 -23.73 -0.84
CA ARG A 162 11.14 -24.10 -0.51
C ARG A 162 11.01 -24.38 0.98
N MET A 163 9.87 -24.02 1.55
CA MET A 163 9.54 -24.33 2.96
C MET A 163 9.31 -25.82 3.16
N ARG A 164 10.39 -26.59 3.12
CA ARG A 164 10.46 -28.04 3.36
C ARG A 164 11.50 -28.33 4.42
N GLY A 165 11.52 -29.58 4.96
CA GLY A 165 12.49 -29.96 5.97
C GLY A 165 12.58 -28.95 7.12
N TRP A 166 13.77 -28.50 7.43
CA TRP A 166 14.06 -27.56 8.52
C TRP A 166 13.23 -26.26 8.43
N LEU A 167 13.11 -25.64 7.26
CA LEU A 167 12.31 -24.42 7.10
C LEU A 167 10.81 -24.62 7.40
N SER A 168 10.31 -25.84 7.21
CA SER A 168 8.92 -26.16 7.53
C SER A 168 8.73 -26.49 9.01
N SER A 169 9.62 -27.27 9.60
CA SER A 169 9.54 -27.71 11.00
C SER A 169 9.90 -26.61 12.00
N SER A 170 10.83 -25.74 11.66
CA SER A 170 11.24 -24.60 12.49
C SER A 170 10.42 -23.32 12.31
N PHE A 171 9.37 -23.33 11.46
CA PHE A 171 8.54 -22.16 11.20
C PHE A 171 7.85 -21.69 12.48
N TYR A 172 8.21 -20.51 12.94
CA TYR A 172 7.67 -19.88 14.15
C TYR A 172 6.45 -19.02 13.86
N GLY A 173 6.46 -18.28 12.73
CA GLY A 173 5.36 -17.41 12.38
C GLY A 173 5.72 -16.42 11.27
N ALA A 174 4.78 -15.54 10.96
CA ALA A 174 4.95 -14.55 9.90
C ALA A 174 4.42 -13.17 10.27
N ARG A 175 5.04 -12.15 9.69
CA ARG A 175 4.64 -10.74 9.81
C ARG A 175 4.43 -10.11 8.45
N ARG A 176 3.36 -9.35 8.34
CA ARG A 176 3.07 -8.54 7.15
C ARG A 176 3.20 -7.07 7.48
N LEU A 177 4.17 -6.43 6.87
CA LEU A 177 4.42 -5.01 7.05
C LEU A 177 3.46 -4.17 6.21
N ARG A 178 3.18 -2.96 6.69
CA ARG A 178 2.48 -1.94 5.90
C ARG A 178 3.49 -1.35 4.92
N LEU A 179 3.23 -1.49 3.64
CA LEU A 179 4.02 -0.89 2.57
C LEU A 179 3.30 0.37 2.10
N ALA A 180 4.06 1.45 1.87
CA ALA A 180 3.54 2.61 1.17
C ALA A 180 3.13 2.19 -0.25
N GLY A 181 1.89 2.51 -0.62
CA GLY A 181 1.32 2.24 -1.93
C GLY A 181 1.76 3.26 -2.95
#